data_1c56f79ee6d6dc434b3bd6d1e596d75b
#
_entry.id   1c56f79ee6d6dc434b3bd6d1e596d75b
#
_cell.length_a   1.000
_cell.length_b   1.000
_cell.length_c   1.000
_cell.angle_alpha   90.00
_cell.angle_beta   90.00
_cell.angle_gamma   90.00
#
_symmetry.space_group_name_H-M   'P 1'
#
loop_
_entity.id
_entity.type
_entity.pdbx_description
1 polymer ?
#
loop_
_entity_poly.entity_id
_entity_poly.type
_entity_poly.pdbx_seq_one_letter_code
_entity_poly.pdbx_strand_id
1 'polypeptide(L)'
;IDILIIVGAAGLVIGTLNLTGLAFGLTLQLLAVSGDSILILLLMTAVIAIILGMGMPTVGVYILLATLIAPALIEAGISPMASHMFVMYFGMMSMVTPPVAIAAFAAANIAGCDGSKAGWAATRVGWCSYIVPFLFALSPSLLMEGTMTSVLWTVTTASIGILAGTVAVVGYFSTAV
;
A
#
# COMPACT_ATOMS: atom_id res chain seq x y z
N ILE A 1 19.10 17.72 10.61
CA ILE A 1 20.14 17.17 9.73
C ILE A 1 19.62 15.90 9.04
N ASP A 2 19.03 14.96 9.76
CA ASP A 2 18.57 13.67 9.23
C ASP A 2 17.51 13.81 8.12
N ILE A 3 16.56 14.73 8.30
CA ILE A 3 15.53 15.02 7.27
C ILE A 3 16.17 15.54 5.98
N LEU A 4 17.17 16.42 6.07
CA LEU A 4 17.86 16.96 4.90
C LEU A 4 18.65 15.87 4.15
N ILE A 5 19.27 14.95 4.87
CA ILE A 5 19.97 13.81 4.28
C ILE A 5 19.00 12.88 3.55
N ILE A 6 17.85 12.57 4.16
CA ILE A 6 16.80 11.74 3.54
C ILE A 6 16.25 12.40 2.29
N VAL A 7 15.93 13.68 2.35
CA VAL A 7 15.40 14.44 1.19
C VAL A 7 16.46 14.54 0.08
N GLY A 8 17.72 14.78 0.43
CA GLY A 8 18.82 14.81 -0.52
C GLY A 8 19.04 13.46 -1.21
N ALA A 9 19.08 12.37 -0.44
CA ALA A 9 19.18 11.01 -0.98
C ALA A 9 17.99 10.66 -1.88
N ALA A 10 16.77 11.01 -1.46
CA ALA A 10 15.57 10.81 -2.26
C ALA A 10 15.64 11.60 -3.59
N GLY A 11 16.12 12.86 -3.55
CA GLY A 11 16.32 13.67 -4.76
C GLY A 11 17.32 13.06 -5.74
N LEU A 12 18.42 12.46 -5.25
CA LEU A 12 19.37 11.73 -6.08
C LEU A 12 18.74 10.49 -6.73
N VAL A 13 17.96 9.71 -5.98
CA VAL A 13 17.23 8.55 -6.51
C VAL A 13 16.26 8.99 -7.60
N ILE A 14 15.43 10.00 -7.35
CA ILE A 14 14.48 10.53 -8.35
C ILE A 14 15.21 11.03 -9.59
N GLY A 15 16.30 11.79 -9.41
CA GLY A 15 17.11 12.31 -10.51
C GLY A 15 17.69 11.19 -11.38
N THR A 16 18.25 10.16 -10.78
CA THR A 16 18.80 9.00 -11.51
C THR A 16 17.72 8.21 -12.24
N LEU A 17 16.56 8.00 -11.62
CA LEU A 17 15.42 7.29 -12.24
C LEU A 17 14.87 8.06 -13.46
N ASN A 18 14.78 9.39 -13.36
CA ASN A 18 14.34 10.23 -14.48
C ASN A 18 15.37 10.26 -15.61
N LEU A 19 16.66 10.38 -15.30
CA LEU A 19 17.73 10.39 -16.29
C LEU A 19 17.88 9.07 -17.04
N THR A 20 17.66 7.95 -16.35
CA THR A 20 17.72 6.60 -16.95
C THR A 20 16.45 6.21 -17.69
N GLY A 21 15.35 6.94 -17.52
CA GLY A 21 14.05 6.59 -18.07
C GLY A 21 13.43 5.32 -17.46
N LEU A 22 13.99 4.83 -16.35
CA LEU A 22 13.57 3.56 -15.73
C LEU A 22 12.11 3.64 -15.25
N ALA A 23 11.69 4.78 -14.71
CA ALA A 23 10.31 4.98 -14.26
C ALA A 23 9.31 4.85 -15.43
N PHE A 24 9.63 5.47 -16.56
CA PHE A 24 8.80 5.36 -17.76
C PHE A 24 8.81 3.93 -18.34
N GLY A 25 9.98 3.30 -18.41
CA GLY A 25 10.09 1.91 -18.87
C GLY A 25 9.29 0.95 -18.01
N LEU A 26 9.31 1.10 -16.68
CA LEU A 26 8.53 0.28 -15.77
C LEU A 26 7.02 0.51 -15.94
N THR A 27 6.61 1.76 -16.11
CA THR A 27 5.20 2.10 -16.39
C THR A 27 4.69 1.38 -17.64
N LEU A 28 5.44 1.44 -18.76
CA LEU A 28 5.06 0.77 -19.99
C LEU A 28 4.99 -0.76 -19.82
N GLN A 29 5.93 -1.36 -19.12
CA GLN A 29 5.91 -2.80 -18.87
C GLN A 29 4.74 -3.23 -17.98
N LEU A 30 4.43 -2.48 -16.94
CA LEU A 30 3.28 -2.76 -16.09
C LEU A 30 1.97 -2.71 -16.87
N LEU A 31 1.78 -1.68 -17.71
CA LEU A 31 0.61 -1.55 -18.55
C LEU A 31 0.55 -2.67 -19.61
N ALA A 32 1.67 -3.01 -20.23
CA ALA A 32 1.72 -4.07 -21.24
C ALA A 32 1.37 -5.46 -20.65
N VAL A 33 1.85 -5.77 -19.45
CA VAL A 33 1.58 -7.07 -18.79
C VAL A 33 0.18 -7.13 -18.20
N SER A 34 -0.34 -6.00 -17.66
CA SER A 34 -1.70 -5.96 -17.11
C SER A 34 -2.79 -5.99 -18.19
N GLY A 35 -2.45 -5.62 -19.43
CA GLY A 35 -3.42 -5.45 -20.51
C GLY A 35 -4.51 -4.45 -20.11
N ASP A 36 -5.76 -4.75 -20.43
CA ASP A 36 -6.90 -3.89 -20.10
C ASP A 36 -7.46 -4.10 -18.68
N SER A 37 -6.80 -4.95 -17.86
CA SER A 37 -7.31 -5.29 -16.53
C SER A 37 -6.70 -4.43 -15.44
N ILE A 38 -7.46 -3.45 -14.95
CA ILE A 38 -7.09 -2.62 -13.80
C ILE A 38 -6.79 -3.47 -12.55
N LEU A 39 -7.54 -4.56 -12.34
CA LEU A 39 -7.33 -5.42 -11.18
C LEU A 39 -5.96 -6.13 -11.22
N ILE A 40 -5.54 -6.61 -12.38
CA ILE A 40 -4.22 -7.23 -12.55
C ILE A 40 -3.13 -6.18 -12.30
N LEU A 41 -3.28 -4.97 -12.84
CA LEU A 41 -2.35 -3.87 -12.59
C LEU A 41 -2.22 -3.56 -11.10
N LEU A 42 -3.34 -3.43 -10.38
CA LEU A 42 -3.37 -3.18 -8.95
C LEU A 42 -2.70 -4.31 -8.16
N LEU A 43 -2.95 -5.56 -8.48
CA LEU A 43 -2.32 -6.70 -7.80
C LEU A 43 -0.80 -6.74 -8.03
N MET A 44 -0.37 -6.53 -9.27
CA MET A 44 1.07 -6.48 -9.60
C MET A 44 1.76 -5.32 -8.88
N THR A 45 1.17 -4.14 -8.92
CA THR A 45 1.73 -2.95 -8.26
C THR A 45 1.75 -3.09 -6.74
N ALA A 46 0.75 -3.73 -6.13
CA ALA A 46 0.71 -4.05 -4.70
C ALA A 46 1.90 -4.95 -4.28
N VAL A 47 2.12 -6.03 -5.03
CA VAL A 47 3.23 -6.96 -4.75
C VAL A 47 4.58 -6.26 -4.91
N ILE A 48 4.77 -5.50 -6.01
CA ILE A 48 6.01 -4.76 -6.25
C ILE A 48 6.23 -3.70 -5.17
N ALA A 49 5.18 -2.98 -4.76
CA ALA A 49 5.26 -1.97 -3.71
C ALA A 49 5.68 -2.57 -2.36
N ILE A 50 5.17 -3.74 -1.99
CA ILE A 50 5.59 -4.45 -0.77
C ILE A 50 7.07 -4.83 -0.89
N ILE A 51 7.50 -5.44 -2.01
CA ILE A 51 8.88 -5.90 -2.20
C ILE A 51 9.86 -4.71 -2.17
N LEU A 52 9.58 -3.65 -2.91
CA LEU A 52 10.42 -2.45 -2.94
C LEU A 52 10.41 -1.68 -1.60
N GLY A 53 9.33 -1.79 -0.84
CA GLY A 53 9.20 -1.16 0.47
C GLY A 53 9.97 -1.86 1.59
N MET A 54 10.43 -3.10 1.39
CA MET A 54 11.12 -3.87 2.42
C MET A 54 12.44 -3.23 2.84
N GLY A 55 12.59 -2.99 4.13
CA GLY A 55 13.87 -2.52 4.70
C GLY A 55 14.14 -1.02 4.56
N MET A 56 13.22 -0.24 4.00
CA MET A 56 13.38 1.21 3.85
C MET A 56 12.50 2.01 4.82
N PRO A 57 12.93 3.23 5.23
CA PRO A 57 12.08 4.16 5.97
C PRO A 57 10.86 4.59 5.15
N THR A 58 9.72 4.84 5.81
CA THR A 58 8.42 5.18 5.18
C THR A 58 8.50 6.31 4.13
N VAL A 59 9.23 7.38 4.44
CA VAL A 59 9.39 8.52 3.50
C VAL A 59 10.13 8.08 2.23
N GLY A 60 11.21 7.31 2.38
CA GLY A 60 11.99 6.79 1.24
C GLY A 60 11.18 5.84 0.36
N VAL A 61 10.46 4.91 0.99
CA VAL A 61 9.55 3.99 0.29
C VAL A 61 8.51 4.76 -0.51
N TYR A 62 7.83 5.73 0.11
CA TYR A 62 6.80 6.49 -0.57
C TYR A 62 7.35 7.26 -1.77
N ILE A 63 8.47 7.96 -1.61
CA ILE A 63 9.09 8.71 -2.70
C ILE A 63 9.47 7.79 -3.87
N LEU A 64 10.07 6.63 -3.57
CA LEU A 64 10.42 5.63 -4.58
C LEU A 64 9.19 5.12 -5.33
N LEU A 65 8.16 4.70 -4.62
CA LEU A 65 6.95 4.15 -5.22
C LEU A 65 6.12 5.21 -5.95
N ALA A 66 6.06 6.45 -5.44
CA ALA A 66 5.38 7.55 -6.08
C ALA A 66 6.01 7.92 -7.43
N THR A 67 7.33 7.73 -7.57
CA THR A 67 8.04 7.99 -8.83
C THR A 67 8.03 6.81 -9.80
N LEU A 68 8.09 5.57 -9.29
CA LEU A 68 8.20 4.38 -10.14
C LEU A 68 6.86 3.75 -10.51
N ILE A 69 5.91 3.72 -9.57
CA ILE A 69 4.69 2.91 -9.66
C ILE A 69 3.43 3.77 -9.87
N ALA A 70 3.30 4.89 -9.13
CA ALA A 70 2.11 5.71 -9.23
C ALA A 70 1.80 6.19 -10.67
N PRO A 71 2.79 6.54 -11.52
CA PRO A 71 2.51 6.91 -12.91
C PRO A 71 1.76 5.83 -13.70
N ALA A 72 2.08 4.55 -13.50
CA ALA A 72 1.39 3.46 -14.19
C ALA A 72 -0.09 3.36 -13.81
N LEU A 73 -0.42 3.60 -12.54
CA LEU A 73 -1.80 3.63 -12.06
C LEU A 73 -2.58 4.83 -12.61
N ILE A 74 -1.93 5.99 -12.69
CA ILE A 74 -2.52 7.22 -13.25
C ILE A 74 -2.78 7.08 -14.75
N GLU A 75 -1.83 6.52 -15.50
CA GLU A 75 -1.99 6.23 -16.94
C GLU A 75 -3.12 5.22 -17.20
N ALA A 76 -3.35 4.29 -16.29
CA ALA A 76 -4.46 3.35 -16.36
C ALA A 76 -5.83 3.98 -15.99
N GLY A 77 -5.87 5.28 -15.68
CA GLY A 77 -7.10 6.04 -15.39
C GLY A 77 -7.51 6.09 -13.93
N ILE A 78 -6.66 5.64 -12.99
CA ILE A 78 -6.92 5.79 -11.55
C ILE A 78 -6.59 7.24 -11.15
N SER A 79 -7.42 7.84 -10.28
CA SER A 79 -7.17 9.22 -9.86
C SER A 79 -5.80 9.37 -9.21
N PRO A 80 -5.09 10.52 -9.36
CA PRO A 80 -3.79 10.72 -8.76
C PRO A 80 -3.78 10.51 -7.25
N MET A 81 -4.81 10.98 -6.55
CA MET A 81 -4.94 10.81 -5.11
C MET A 81 -5.02 9.32 -4.74
N ALA A 82 -5.88 8.55 -5.42
CA ALA A 82 -6.02 7.11 -5.18
C ALA A 82 -4.73 6.35 -5.51
N SER A 83 -4.04 6.70 -6.58
CA SER A 83 -2.76 6.10 -6.98
C SER A 83 -1.68 6.31 -5.92
N HIS A 84 -1.54 7.54 -5.42
CA HIS A 84 -0.58 7.87 -4.38
C HIS A 84 -0.93 7.21 -3.04
N MET A 85 -2.20 7.19 -2.65
CA MET A 85 -2.66 6.48 -1.45
C MET A 85 -2.41 4.98 -1.57
N PHE A 86 -2.66 4.39 -2.74
CA PHE A 86 -2.43 2.97 -2.99
C PHE A 86 -0.97 2.58 -2.77
N VAL A 87 -0.04 3.28 -3.42
CA VAL A 87 1.39 2.95 -3.30
C VAL A 87 1.93 3.25 -1.90
N MET A 88 1.43 4.29 -1.24
CA MET A 88 1.80 4.60 0.14
C MET A 88 1.38 3.49 1.11
N TYR A 89 0.15 3.02 1.03
CA TYR A 89 -0.35 1.93 1.88
C TYR A 89 0.47 0.65 1.70
N PHE A 90 0.66 0.19 0.46
CA PHE A 90 1.41 -1.04 0.22
C PHE A 90 2.90 -0.90 0.56
N GLY A 91 3.49 0.25 0.33
CA GLY A 91 4.85 0.56 0.78
C GLY A 91 4.98 0.46 2.29
N MET A 92 4.03 1.00 3.05
CA MET A 92 4.01 0.93 4.52
C MET A 92 3.70 -0.48 5.04
N MET A 93 2.84 -1.23 4.35
CA MET A 93 2.52 -2.60 4.74
C MET A 93 3.73 -3.55 4.67
N SER A 94 4.77 -3.21 3.91
CA SER A 94 6.03 -3.95 3.91
C SER A 94 6.68 -4.06 5.30
N MET A 95 6.41 -3.10 6.19
CA MET A 95 6.95 -3.09 7.56
C MET A 95 6.30 -4.11 8.49
N VAL A 96 5.11 -4.59 8.17
CA VAL A 96 4.37 -5.60 8.94
C VAL A 96 4.22 -6.91 8.20
N THR A 97 4.59 -6.94 6.91
CA THR A 97 4.47 -8.13 6.05
C THR A 97 5.75 -8.97 6.11
N PRO A 98 5.71 -10.27 6.45
CA PRO A 98 6.85 -11.15 6.28
C PRO A 98 7.32 -11.19 4.82
N PRO A 99 8.63 -11.42 4.55
CA PRO A 99 9.66 -11.92 5.47
C PRO A 99 10.41 -10.83 6.27
N VAL A 100 10.31 -9.56 5.93
CA VAL A 100 11.13 -8.51 6.56
C VAL A 100 10.45 -7.91 7.79
N ALA A 101 9.17 -7.54 7.73
CA ALA A 101 8.27 -7.17 8.84
C ALA A 101 8.94 -6.45 10.03
N ILE A 102 9.76 -5.41 9.77
CA ILE A 102 10.63 -4.78 10.78
C ILE A 102 9.85 -4.33 12.02
N ALA A 103 8.67 -3.73 11.84
CA ALA A 103 7.86 -3.26 12.96
C ALA A 103 7.33 -4.42 13.80
N ALA A 104 6.90 -5.52 13.16
CA ALA A 104 6.45 -6.70 13.86
C ALA A 104 7.60 -7.41 14.60
N PHE A 105 8.79 -7.44 14.03
CA PHE A 105 9.99 -8.03 14.66
C PHE A 105 10.45 -7.19 15.85
N ALA A 106 10.39 -5.85 15.75
CA ALA A 106 10.68 -4.99 16.89
C ALA A 106 9.69 -5.23 18.05
N ALA A 107 8.40 -5.34 17.76
CA ALA A 107 7.38 -5.67 18.75
C ALA A 107 7.61 -7.07 19.36
N ALA A 108 7.99 -8.06 18.54
CA ALA A 108 8.31 -9.40 18.99
C ALA A 108 9.48 -9.43 19.99
N ASN A 109 10.53 -8.65 19.73
CA ASN A 109 11.67 -8.52 20.64
C ASN A 109 11.26 -7.96 22.01
N ILE A 110 10.35 -6.97 22.03
CA ILE A 110 9.82 -6.40 23.29
C ILE A 110 8.95 -7.42 24.02
N ALA A 111 8.12 -8.18 23.28
CA ALA A 111 7.22 -9.18 23.83
C ALA A 111 7.93 -10.49 24.22
N GLY A 112 9.19 -10.69 23.84
CA GLY A 112 9.93 -11.93 24.09
C GLY A 112 9.38 -13.14 23.29
N CYS A 113 8.83 -12.91 22.08
CA CYS A 113 8.25 -13.95 21.26
C CYS A 113 8.97 -14.09 19.90
N ASP A 114 8.63 -15.15 19.17
CA ASP A 114 9.21 -15.39 17.83
C ASP A 114 8.77 -14.34 16.81
N GLY A 115 9.73 -13.71 16.15
CA GLY A 115 9.50 -12.63 15.19
C GLY A 115 8.65 -13.05 13.99
N SER A 116 8.86 -14.27 13.47
CA SER A 116 8.10 -14.76 12.33
C SER A 116 6.63 -14.96 12.68
N LYS A 117 6.35 -15.53 13.87
CA LYS A 117 4.98 -15.68 14.39
C LYS A 117 4.32 -14.32 14.59
N ALA A 118 5.05 -13.34 15.13
CA ALA A 118 4.56 -11.97 15.30
C ALA A 118 4.24 -11.31 13.96
N GLY A 119 5.08 -11.49 12.94
CA GLY A 119 4.85 -10.97 11.58
C GLY A 119 3.57 -11.54 10.95
N TRP A 120 3.36 -12.85 11.02
CA TRP A 120 2.12 -13.46 10.51
C TRP A 120 0.89 -13.06 11.32
N ALA A 121 1.01 -12.90 12.63
CA ALA A 121 -0.07 -12.37 13.46
C ALA A 121 -0.40 -10.92 13.08
N ALA A 122 0.62 -10.07 12.87
CA ALA A 122 0.44 -8.68 12.43
C ALA A 122 -0.28 -8.60 11.07
N THR A 123 0.12 -9.43 10.10
CA THR A 123 -0.55 -9.53 8.79
C THR A 123 -2.02 -9.95 8.94
N ARG A 124 -2.30 -10.93 9.80
CA ARG A 124 -3.66 -11.40 10.05
C ARG A 124 -4.54 -10.34 10.72
N VAL A 125 -4.03 -9.64 11.72
CA VAL A 125 -4.78 -8.58 12.41
C VAL A 125 -4.93 -7.35 11.50
N GLY A 126 -3.88 -7.02 10.73
CA GLY A 126 -3.86 -5.89 9.80
C GLY A 126 -4.47 -6.16 8.42
N TRP A 127 -5.21 -7.26 8.23
CA TRP A 127 -5.73 -7.69 6.91
C TRP A 127 -6.49 -6.59 6.16
N CYS A 128 -7.23 -5.75 6.87
CA CYS A 128 -8.02 -4.66 6.28
C CYS A 128 -7.14 -3.64 5.55
N SER A 129 -5.90 -3.42 6.02
CA SER A 129 -4.95 -2.50 5.39
C SER A 129 -4.49 -2.96 4.00
N TYR A 130 -4.64 -4.25 3.67
CA TYR A 130 -4.38 -4.77 2.31
C TYR A 130 -5.59 -4.59 1.39
N ILE A 131 -6.81 -4.50 1.94
CA ILE A 131 -8.04 -4.35 1.13
C ILE A 131 -8.38 -2.88 0.88
N VAL A 132 -8.20 -2.03 1.90
CA VAL A 132 -8.57 -0.60 1.84
C VAL A 132 -7.97 0.13 0.63
N PRO A 133 -6.69 -0.07 0.24
CA PRO A 133 -6.15 0.61 -0.94
C PRO A 133 -6.83 0.23 -2.25
N PHE A 134 -7.28 -1.02 -2.40
CA PHE A 134 -8.09 -1.42 -3.56
C PHE A 134 -9.44 -0.71 -3.58
N LEU A 135 -10.05 -0.50 -2.42
CA LEU A 135 -11.29 0.26 -2.32
C LEU A 135 -11.09 1.73 -2.74
N PHE A 136 -9.97 2.35 -2.37
CA PHE A 136 -9.62 3.70 -2.83
C PHE A 136 -9.44 3.76 -4.35
N ALA A 137 -8.72 2.79 -4.91
CA ALA A 137 -8.45 2.75 -6.35
C ALA A 137 -9.73 2.51 -7.17
N LEU A 138 -10.65 1.68 -6.68
CA LEU A 138 -11.89 1.31 -7.37
C LEU A 138 -13.07 2.23 -7.06
N SER A 139 -13.00 2.99 -5.95
CA SER A 139 -14.08 3.88 -5.49
C SER A 139 -13.51 5.21 -4.98
N PRO A 140 -13.26 6.17 -5.86
CA PRO A 140 -12.71 7.49 -5.49
C PRO A 140 -13.56 8.24 -4.47
N SER A 141 -14.84 7.91 -4.33
CA SER A 141 -15.74 8.48 -3.31
C SER A 141 -15.25 8.25 -1.88
N LEU A 142 -14.44 7.22 -1.61
CA LEU A 142 -13.79 7.02 -0.31
C LEU A 142 -12.72 8.08 -0.01
N LEU A 143 -12.20 8.74 -1.03
CA LEU A 143 -11.24 9.84 -0.93
C LEU A 143 -11.92 11.22 -1.02
N MET A 144 -13.22 11.28 -0.73
CA MET A 144 -14.04 12.49 -0.82
C MET A 144 -14.20 13.02 -2.25
N GLU A 145 -13.93 12.21 -3.28
CA GLU A 145 -14.15 12.58 -4.67
C GLU A 145 -15.58 12.20 -5.07
N GLY A 146 -16.43 13.22 -5.32
CA GLY A 146 -17.81 13.01 -5.75
C GLY A 146 -18.87 13.75 -4.91
N THR A 147 -20.14 13.32 -5.02
CA THR A 147 -21.25 13.92 -4.27
C THR A 147 -21.26 13.46 -2.82
N MET A 148 -21.70 14.30 -1.88
CA MET A 148 -21.75 13.96 -0.46
C MET A 148 -22.58 12.69 -0.19
N THR A 149 -23.62 12.47 -0.95
CA THR A 149 -24.45 11.25 -0.85
C THR A 149 -23.70 10.01 -1.26
N SER A 150 -22.93 10.05 -2.36
CA SER A 150 -22.09 8.91 -2.78
C SER A 150 -20.97 8.62 -1.78
N VAL A 151 -20.34 9.66 -1.24
CA VAL A 151 -19.31 9.53 -0.20
C VAL A 151 -19.88 8.85 1.04
N LEU A 152 -20.99 9.33 1.58
CA LEU A 152 -21.62 8.74 2.76
C LEU A 152 -22.03 7.28 2.52
N TRP A 153 -22.62 6.99 1.37
CA TRP A 153 -23.02 5.63 1.02
C TRP A 153 -21.81 4.68 0.92
N THR A 154 -20.77 5.10 0.22
CA THR A 154 -19.56 4.28 0.03
C THR A 154 -18.80 4.09 1.34
N VAL A 155 -18.66 5.13 2.17
CA VAL A 155 -18.02 5.02 3.49
C VAL A 155 -18.79 4.07 4.40
N THR A 156 -20.11 4.15 4.45
CA THR A 156 -20.93 3.28 5.31
C THR A 156 -20.87 1.83 4.85
N THR A 157 -20.99 1.57 3.55
CA THR A 157 -20.91 0.20 3.01
C THR A 157 -19.51 -0.40 3.18
N ALA A 158 -18.44 0.37 2.93
CA ALA A 158 -17.07 -0.06 3.16
C ALA A 158 -16.80 -0.36 4.64
N SER A 159 -17.30 0.48 5.55
CA SER A 159 -17.15 0.27 7.01
C SER A 159 -17.85 -1.01 7.46
N ILE A 160 -19.05 -1.27 6.99
CA ILE A 160 -19.79 -2.52 7.30
C ILE A 160 -19.03 -3.73 6.74
N GLY A 161 -18.52 -3.63 5.51
CA GLY A 161 -17.73 -4.71 4.89
C GLY A 161 -16.46 -5.03 5.66
N ILE A 162 -15.72 -4.00 6.09
CA ILE A 162 -14.49 -4.15 6.90
C ILE A 162 -14.83 -4.76 8.27
N LEU A 163 -15.89 -4.31 8.94
CA LEU A 163 -16.31 -4.87 10.22
C LEU A 163 -16.67 -6.36 10.08
N ALA A 164 -17.49 -6.70 9.10
CA ALA A 164 -17.86 -8.11 8.84
C ALA A 164 -16.63 -8.97 8.52
N GLY A 165 -15.73 -8.48 7.67
CA GLY A 165 -14.47 -9.16 7.37
C GLY A 165 -13.56 -9.30 8.57
N THR A 166 -13.50 -8.29 9.46
CA THR A 166 -12.70 -8.35 10.68
C THR A 166 -13.22 -9.43 11.63
N VAL A 167 -14.54 -9.53 11.80
CA VAL A 167 -15.15 -10.61 12.57
C VAL A 167 -14.80 -11.98 11.98
N ALA A 168 -14.87 -12.12 10.67
CA ALA A 168 -14.57 -13.38 9.99
C ALA A 168 -13.08 -13.78 10.13
N VAL A 169 -12.15 -12.85 10.03
CA VAL A 169 -10.71 -13.13 10.07
C VAL A 169 -10.18 -13.28 11.50
N VAL A 170 -10.64 -12.43 12.42
CA VAL A 170 -10.18 -12.45 13.81
C VAL A 170 -10.95 -13.47 14.65
N GLY A 171 -12.19 -13.80 14.29
CA GLY A 171 -13.04 -14.76 14.99
C GLY A 171 -13.60 -14.21 16.30
N TYR A 172 -13.78 -12.90 16.42
CA TYR A 172 -14.28 -12.28 17.64
C TYR A 172 -15.21 -11.10 17.33
N PHE A 173 -16.41 -11.13 17.91
CA PHE A 173 -17.34 -10.02 17.94
C PHE A 173 -18.07 -10.06 19.30
N SER A 174 -17.66 -9.24 20.27
CA SER A 174 -18.14 -9.18 21.66
C SER A 174 -18.03 -10.50 22.46
N THR A 175 -18.18 -11.63 21.83
CA THR A 175 -17.92 -13.00 22.29
C THR A 175 -17.20 -13.77 21.20
N ALA A 176 -16.41 -14.79 21.57
CA ALA A 176 -15.76 -15.66 20.58
C ALA A 176 -16.82 -16.33 19.69
N VAL A 177 -16.65 -16.24 18.37
CA VAL A 177 -17.50 -16.88 17.36
C VAL A 177 -16.91 -18.22 16.99
#